data_23b0a774969d60185772982b2125493b
#
_entry.id   23b0a774969d60185772982b2125493b
#
_cell.length_a   1.000
_cell.length_b   1.000
_cell.length_c   1.000
_cell.angle_alpha   90.00
_cell.angle_beta   90.00
_cell.angle_gamma   90.00
#
_symmetry.space_group_name_H-M   'P 1'
#
loop_
_entity.id
_entity.type
_entity.pdbx_description
1 polymer ?
#
loop_
_entity_poly.entity_id
_entity_poly.type
_entity_poly.pdbx_seq_one_letter_code
_entity_poly.pdbx_strand_id
1 'polypeptide(L)'
;TLNANSWTISTASMLIYEQSPDFAYISLTDYPMHKFKPESSESLEHLKLIDDSICELINKNPGYQIFVTADHGMSDKTKLINIENELRKYNIHSIAIPIIKDKHEIHHSNLGGSIYVYINDLSNLNESKKVLKSIDGIEDVLIKSEAVQKFNLNSTAIGDLMVLGEKEVVFGSSDISSIPNDLRSHASTYETKIPLIGINTTKNPDYFIENRSIGNYIIDSI
;
A
#
# COMPACT_ATOMS: atom_id res chain seq x y z
N THR A 1 -3.58 -10.90 -14.94
CA THR A 1 -4.53 -10.61 -16.03
C THR A 1 -5.72 -9.81 -15.50
N LEU A 2 -6.38 -9.00 -16.34
CA LEU A 2 -7.55 -8.20 -15.95
C LEU A 2 -8.69 -9.07 -15.38
N ASN A 3 -8.82 -10.30 -15.85
CA ASN A 3 -9.89 -11.22 -15.46
C ASN A 3 -9.64 -11.95 -14.11
N ALA A 4 -8.45 -11.82 -13.51
CA ALA A 4 -8.14 -12.55 -12.26
C ALA A 4 -9.10 -12.15 -11.13
N ASN A 5 -9.38 -10.86 -10.98
CA ASN A 5 -10.25 -10.36 -9.94
C ASN A 5 -11.72 -10.79 -10.12
N SER A 6 -12.22 -10.77 -11.35
CA SER A 6 -13.56 -11.26 -11.66
C SER A 6 -13.68 -12.75 -11.33
N TRP A 7 -12.68 -13.55 -11.72
CA TRP A 7 -12.65 -14.99 -11.36
C TRP A 7 -12.65 -15.19 -9.84
N THR A 8 -11.84 -14.42 -9.10
CA THR A 8 -11.77 -14.51 -7.64
C THR A 8 -13.13 -14.21 -6.99
N ILE A 9 -13.80 -13.12 -7.40
CA ILE A 9 -15.11 -12.74 -6.86
C ILE A 9 -16.17 -13.79 -7.20
N SER A 10 -16.21 -14.27 -8.43
CA SER A 10 -17.19 -15.28 -8.86
C SER A 10 -17.01 -16.61 -8.11
N THR A 11 -15.75 -17.03 -7.91
CA THR A 11 -15.46 -18.25 -7.14
C THR A 11 -15.85 -18.07 -5.66
N ALA A 12 -15.51 -16.91 -5.07
CA ALA A 12 -15.91 -16.60 -3.69
C ALA A 12 -17.43 -16.57 -3.55
N SER A 13 -18.16 -15.97 -4.50
CA SER A 13 -19.62 -15.92 -4.51
C SER A 13 -20.25 -17.32 -4.50
N MET A 14 -19.70 -18.25 -5.28
CA MET A 14 -20.15 -19.64 -5.29
C MET A 14 -19.90 -20.32 -3.95
N LEU A 15 -18.70 -20.18 -3.39
CA LEU A 15 -18.34 -20.77 -2.09
C LEU A 15 -19.20 -20.21 -0.95
N ILE A 16 -19.46 -18.91 -0.94
CA ILE A 16 -20.34 -18.26 0.04
C ILE A 16 -21.76 -18.85 -0.06
N TYR A 17 -22.29 -19.00 -1.27
CA TYR A 17 -23.61 -19.58 -1.48
C TYR A 17 -23.68 -21.04 -1.00
N GLU A 18 -22.67 -21.86 -1.28
CA GLU A 18 -22.65 -23.29 -0.93
C GLU A 18 -22.36 -23.54 0.56
N GLN A 19 -21.48 -22.75 1.18
CA GLN A 19 -20.97 -23.02 2.51
C GLN A 19 -21.57 -22.11 3.59
N SER A 20 -22.22 -21.00 3.20
CA SER A 20 -22.82 -20.00 4.10
C SER A 20 -21.91 -19.61 5.29
N PRO A 21 -20.67 -19.16 5.04
CA PRO A 21 -19.75 -18.79 6.11
C PRO A 21 -20.23 -17.55 6.87
N ASP A 22 -19.93 -17.45 8.16
CA ASP A 22 -20.22 -16.24 8.95
C ASP A 22 -19.39 -15.04 8.48
N PHE A 23 -18.17 -15.28 7.96
CA PHE A 23 -17.26 -14.25 7.46
C PHE A 23 -16.49 -14.75 6.24
N ALA A 24 -16.36 -13.88 5.22
CA ALA A 24 -15.52 -14.12 4.06
C ALA A 24 -14.66 -12.90 3.75
N TYR A 25 -13.37 -13.09 3.56
CA TYR A 25 -12.42 -12.07 3.11
C TYR A 25 -11.99 -12.39 1.68
N ILE A 26 -12.28 -11.49 0.75
CA ILE A 26 -11.97 -11.65 -0.68
C ILE A 26 -10.86 -10.66 -1.03
N SER A 27 -9.64 -11.17 -1.25
CA SER A 27 -8.49 -10.37 -1.64
C SER A 27 -8.35 -10.34 -3.17
N LEU A 28 -8.29 -9.14 -3.72
CA LEU A 28 -8.09 -8.90 -5.15
C LEU A 28 -6.64 -8.46 -5.40
N THR A 29 -6.19 -8.59 -6.66
CA THR A 29 -4.87 -8.07 -7.06
C THR A 29 -4.99 -6.65 -7.59
N ASP A 30 -4.05 -5.79 -7.21
CA ASP A 30 -3.90 -4.41 -7.67
C ASP A 30 -2.99 -4.26 -8.90
N TYR A 31 -2.52 -5.39 -9.46
CA TYR A 31 -1.61 -5.41 -10.60
C TYR A 31 -2.00 -4.48 -11.76
N PRO A 32 -3.29 -4.38 -12.17
CA PRO A 32 -3.69 -3.43 -13.21
C PRO A 32 -3.43 -1.97 -12.84
N MET A 33 -3.56 -1.62 -11.56
CA MET A 33 -3.35 -0.25 -11.05
C MET A 33 -1.88 0.16 -11.07
N HIS A 34 -0.95 -0.80 -10.99
CA HIS A 34 0.47 -0.56 -11.19
C HIS A 34 0.83 -0.27 -12.64
N LYS A 35 0.03 -0.75 -13.62
CA LYS A 35 0.31 -0.60 -15.05
C LYS A 35 -0.45 0.52 -15.72
N PHE A 36 -1.69 0.74 -15.32
CA PHE A 36 -2.60 1.60 -16.04
C PHE A 36 -3.04 2.80 -15.20
N LYS A 37 -3.12 3.96 -15.84
CA LYS A 37 -3.66 5.17 -15.19
C LYS A 37 -5.17 5.03 -14.96
N PRO A 38 -5.74 5.70 -13.95
CA PRO A 38 -7.17 5.57 -13.63
C PRO A 38 -8.12 5.83 -14.80
N GLU A 39 -7.74 6.75 -15.70
CA GLU A 39 -8.57 7.17 -16.83
C GLU A 39 -8.39 6.31 -18.09
N SER A 40 -7.49 5.31 -18.05
CA SER A 40 -7.25 4.43 -19.20
C SER A 40 -8.43 3.49 -19.45
N SER A 41 -8.61 3.07 -20.71
CA SER A 41 -9.62 2.09 -21.08
C SER A 41 -9.49 0.78 -20.31
N GLU A 42 -8.25 0.33 -20.08
CA GLU A 42 -7.94 -0.90 -19.34
C GLU A 42 -8.35 -0.81 -17.87
N SER A 43 -8.12 0.35 -17.23
CA SER A 43 -8.55 0.57 -15.84
C SER A 43 -10.07 0.62 -15.74
N LEU A 44 -10.74 1.28 -16.66
CA LEU A 44 -12.20 1.37 -16.69
C LEU A 44 -12.83 0.01 -16.95
N GLU A 45 -12.30 -0.78 -17.90
CA GLU A 45 -12.73 -2.15 -18.15
C GLU A 45 -12.55 -3.03 -16.91
N HIS A 46 -11.40 -2.92 -16.25
CA HIS A 46 -11.10 -3.68 -15.03
C HIS A 46 -12.06 -3.34 -13.89
N LEU A 47 -12.32 -2.04 -13.65
CA LEU A 47 -13.28 -1.60 -12.64
C LEU A 47 -14.70 -2.09 -12.96
N LYS A 48 -15.08 -2.06 -14.24
CA LYS A 48 -16.39 -2.59 -14.66
C LYS A 48 -16.52 -4.09 -14.40
N LEU A 49 -15.48 -4.88 -14.67
CA LEU A 49 -15.48 -6.32 -14.38
C LEU A 49 -15.63 -6.60 -12.87
N ILE A 50 -14.99 -5.80 -12.02
CA ILE A 50 -15.13 -5.90 -10.56
C ILE A 50 -16.56 -5.54 -10.15
N ASP A 51 -17.08 -4.42 -10.63
CA ASP A 51 -18.43 -3.93 -10.32
C ASP A 51 -19.50 -4.95 -10.72
N ASP A 52 -19.46 -5.46 -11.94
CA ASP A 52 -20.37 -6.50 -12.44
C ASP A 52 -20.31 -7.77 -11.55
N SER A 53 -19.10 -8.18 -11.13
CA SER A 53 -18.90 -9.35 -10.26
C SER A 53 -19.44 -9.13 -8.84
N ILE A 54 -19.28 -7.92 -8.29
CA ILE A 54 -19.85 -7.56 -6.98
C ILE A 54 -21.38 -7.50 -7.05
N CYS A 55 -21.95 -6.96 -8.13
CA CYS A 55 -23.40 -6.98 -8.34
C CYS A 55 -23.94 -8.41 -8.38
N GLU A 56 -23.23 -9.33 -9.03
CA GLU A 56 -23.60 -10.76 -9.03
C GLU A 56 -23.51 -11.38 -7.64
N LEU A 57 -22.45 -11.08 -6.89
CA LEU A 57 -22.28 -11.53 -5.50
C LEU A 57 -23.45 -11.08 -4.61
N ILE A 58 -23.84 -9.81 -4.69
CA ILE A 58 -24.96 -9.23 -3.93
C ILE A 58 -26.26 -9.95 -4.27
N ASN A 59 -26.54 -10.14 -5.57
CA ASN A 59 -27.78 -10.77 -6.02
C ASN A 59 -27.91 -12.23 -5.59
N LYS A 60 -26.80 -12.97 -5.56
CA LYS A 60 -26.78 -14.37 -5.11
C LYS A 60 -26.80 -14.51 -3.58
N ASN A 61 -26.37 -13.50 -2.86
CA ASN A 61 -26.18 -13.54 -1.41
C ASN A 61 -26.81 -12.30 -0.72
N PRO A 62 -28.11 -12.07 -0.85
CA PRO A 62 -28.76 -10.81 -0.43
C PRO A 62 -28.80 -10.59 1.09
N GLY A 63 -28.53 -11.62 1.89
CA GLY A 63 -28.55 -11.55 3.36
C GLY A 63 -27.22 -11.09 3.96
N TYR A 64 -26.13 -11.01 3.17
CA TYR A 64 -24.83 -10.62 3.68
C TYR A 64 -24.66 -9.09 3.70
N GLN A 65 -23.91 -8.65 4.70
CA GLN A 65 -23.33 -7.31 4.72
C GLN A 65 -22.01 -7.35 3.95
N ILE A 66 -21.81 -6.41 3.03
CA ILE A 66 -20.66 -6.42 2.14
C ILE A 66 -19.91 -5.10 2.29
N PHE A 67 -18.59 -5.17 2.46
CA PHE A 67 -17.69 -4.04 2.44
C PHE A 67 -16.74 -4.17 1.26
N VAL A 68 -16.62 -3.09 0.48
CA VAL A 68 -15.63 -2.96 -0.60
C VAL A 68 -14.67 -1.84 -0.22
N THR A 69 -13.40 -2.16 -0.14
CA THR A 69 -12.37 -1.20 0.22
C THR A 69 -11.05 -1.53 -0.48
N ALA A 70 -10.03 -0.69 -0.28
CA ALA A 70 -8.65 -0.95 -0.67
C ALA A 70 -7.73 -0.80 0.55
N ASP A 71 -6.57 -1.41 0.53
CA ASP A 71 -5.53 -1.27 1.55
C ASP A 71 -4.75 0.04 1.39
N HIS A 72 -4.57 0.52 0.16
CA HIS A 72 -3.92 1.78 -0.20
C HIS A 72 -4.43 2.30 -1.55
N GLY A 73 -4.08 3.57 -1.84
CA GLY A 73 -4.19 4.15 -3.17
C GLY A 73 -2.97 3.85 -4.04
N MET A 74 -2.87 4.53 -5.19
CA MET A 74 -1.79 4.37 -6.16
C MET A 74 -1.46 5.70 -6.81
N SER A 75 -0.17 6.04 -6.97
CA SER A 75 0.26 7.26 -7.65
C SER A 75 1.41 7.01 -8.62
N ASP A 76 1.59 7.94 -9.56
CA ASP A 76 2.70 7.91 -10.50
C ASP A 76 4.01 8.23 -9.77
N LYS A 77 5.09 7.53 -10.14
CA LYS A 77 6.42 7.69 -9.55
C LYS A 77 7.44 7.97 -10.66
N THR A 78 8.26 8.98 -10.46
CA THR A 78 9.21 9.46 -11.48
C THR A 78 10.65 9.54 -10.99
N LYS A 79 10.87 9.50 -9.66
CA LYS A 79 12.20 9.65 -9.05
C LYS A 79 12.51 8.50 -8.12
N LEU A 80 13.70 7.92 -8.28
CA LEU A 80 14.23 6.88 -7.38
C LEU A 80 15.36 7.44 -6.55
N ILE A 81 15.35 7.15 -5.24
CA ILE A 81 16.43 7.51 -4.32
C ILE A 81 17.01 6.23 -3.71
N ASN A 82 18.33 6.06 -3.84
CA ASN A 82 19.07 4.99 -3.19
C ASN A 82 19.67 5.51 -1.87
N ILE A 83 18.99 5.23 -0.77
CA ILE A 83 19.36 5.74 0.58
C ILE A 83 20.75 5.28 1.01
N GLU A 84 21.12 4.03 0.73
CA GLU A 84 22.44 3.51 1.11
C GLU A 84 23.57 4.26 0.39
N ASN A 85 23.38 4.56 -0.91
CA ASN A 85 24.36 5.31 -1.67
C ASN A 85 24.43 6.77 -1.20
N GLU A 86 23.32 7.38 -0.86
CA GLU A 86 23.32 8.76 -0.33
C GLU A 86 24.08 8.84 1.01
N LEU A 87 23.83 7.94 1.94
CA LEU A 87 24.54 7.91 3.23
C LEU A 87 26.02 7.54 3.07
N ARG A 88 26.36 6.67 2.12
CA ARG A 88 27.76 6.28 1.85
C ARG A 88 28.65 7.45 1.42
N LYS A 89 28.09 8.49 0.79
CA LYS A 89 28.83 9.72 0.44
C LYS A 89 29.40 10.43 1.68
N TYR A 90 28.81 10.19 2.84
CA TYR A 90 29.21 10.74 4.15
C TYR A 90 29.90 9.70 5.04
N ASN A 91 30.38 8.58 4.47
CA ASN A 91 30.98 7.46 5.20
C ASN A 91 30.04 6.80 6.24
N ILE A 92 28.74 6.94 6.05
CA ILE A 92 27.73 6.29 6.89
C ILE A 92 27.29 4.99 6.22
N HIS A 93 27.52 3.87 6.90
CA HIS A 93 27.10 2.55 6.45
C HIS A 93 25.73 2.21 7.02
N SER A 94 24.83 1.74 6.16
CA SER A 94 23.47 1.41 6.53
C SER A 94 22.93 0.26 5.67
N ILE A 95 21.85 -0.34 6.13
CA ILE A 95 21.02 -1.27 5.36
C ILE A 95 19.64 -0.61 5.19
N ALA A 96 19.21 -0.44 3.95
CA ALA A 96 17.92 0.14 3.62
C ALA A 96 16.97 -0.95 3.09
N ILE A 97 15.84 -1.14 3.77
CA ILE A 97 14.87 -2.17 3.41
C ILE A 97 13.59 -1.48 2.94
N PRO A 98 13.26 -1.55 1.64
CA PRO A 98 12.00 -1.01 1.13
C PRO A 98 10.82 -1.76 1.73
N ILE A 99 9.72 -1.04 1.96
CA ILE A 99 8.49 -1.61 2.55
C ILE A 99 7.88 -2.65 1.60
N ILE A 100 7.98 -2.42 0.30
CA ILE A 100 7.59 -3.39 -0.72
C ILE A 100 8.83 -4.17 -1.12
N LYS A 101 8.83 -5.49 -0.93
CA LYS A 101 9.92 -6.37 -1.34
C LYS A 101 9.36 -7.67 -1.89
N ASP A 102 9.33 -7.78 -3.22
CA ASP A 102 8.99 -9.00 -3.91
C ASP A 102 10.24 -9.64 -4.52
N LYS A 103 10.40 -10.94 -4.35
CA LYS A 103 11.53 -11.71 -4.95
C LYS A 103 11.30 -12.08 -6.41
N HIS A 104 10.06 -12.03 -6.86
CA HIS A 104 9.63 -12.57 -8.14
C HIS A 104 9.32 -11.50 -9.20
N GLU A 105 9.08 -10.25 -8.77
CA GLU A 105 8.65 -9.16 -9.63
C GLU A 105 9.79 -8.17 -9.89
N ILE A 106 10.47 -8.35 -11.01
CA ILE A 106 11.59 -7.47 -11.40
C ILE A 106 11.11 -6.09 -11.85
N HIS A 107 9.92 -6.01 -12.43
CA HIS A 107 9.40 -4.75 -12.99
C HIS A 107 8.93 -3.73 -11.95
N HIS A 108 8.58 -4.17 -10.74
CA HIS A 108 8.28 -3.26 -9.64
C HIS A 108 9.53 -2.82 -8.88
N SER A 109 10.66 -3.50 -9.08
CA SER A 109 11.94 -3.22 -8.43
C SER A 109 11.83 -2.99 -6.91
N ASN A 110 10.80 -3.53 -6.27
CA ASN A 110 10.51 -3.32 -4.84
C ASN A 110 10.42 -1.84 -4.44
N LEU A 111 9.86 -1.00 -5.29
CA LEU A 111 9.87 0.45 -5.15
C LEU A 111 8.62 0.94 -4.44
N GLY A 112 8.79 1.41 -3.21
CA GLY A 112 7.73 2.05 -2.42
C GLY A 112 8.10 3.48 -2.01
N GLY A 113 7.10 4.27 -1.65
CA GLY A 113 7.25 5.67 -1.22
C GLY A 113 7.79 5.85 0.21
N SER A 114 8.12 4.77 0.90
CA SER A 114 8.79 4.79 2.21
C SER A 114 9.77 3.63 2.35
N ILE A 115 10.76 3.79 3.27
CA ILE A 115 11.83 2.80 3.47
C ILE A 115 12.28 2.81 4.92
N TYR A 116 12.62 1.63 5.45
CA TYR A 116 13.29 1.48 6.74
C TYR A 116 14.80 1.49 6.55
N VAL A 117 15.51 2.21 7.42
CA VAL A 117 16.96 2.31 7.41
C VAL A 117 17.52 1.85 8.75
N TYR A 118 18.45 0.90 8.69
CA TYR A 118 19.19 0.40 9.83
C TYR A 118 20.61 0.96 9.75
N ILE A 119 21.04 1.67 10.78
CA ILE A 119 22.35 2.34 10.83
C ILE A 119 23.34 1.41 11.53
N ASN A 120 24.45 1.07 10.86
CA ASN A 120 25.44 0.13 11.40
C ASN A 120 26.09 0.63 12.70
N ASP A 121 26.36 1.94 12.78
CA ASP A 121 26.85 2.60 13.98
C ASP A 121 25.85 3.68 14.40
N LEU A 122 25.12 3.42 15.48
CA LEU A 122 24.07 4.32 16.00
C LEU A 122 24.59 5.69 16.45
N SER A 123 25.90 5.87 16.64
CA SER A 123 26.49 7.20 16.89
C SER A 123 26.23 8.16 15.71
N ASN A 124 26.04 7.62 14.51
CA ASN A 124 25.74 8.38 13.28
C ASN A 124 24.23 8.64 13.05
N LEU A 125 23.34 8.21 13.97
CA LEU A 125 21.90 8.30 13.78
C LEU A 125 21.41 9.73 13.47
N ASN A 126 21.86 10.69 14.28
CA ASN A 126 21.46 12.09 14.14
C ASN A 126 22.02 12.72 12.84
N GLU A 127 23.24 12.38 12.47
CA GLU A 127 23.85 12.84 11.24
C GLU A 127 23.14 12.22 10.03
N SER A 128 22.83 10.93 10.07
CA SER A 128 22.04 10.25 9.05
C SER A 128 20.70 10.93 8.84
N LYS A 129 19.96 11.23 9.91
CA LYS A 129 18.69 11.96 9.86
C LYS A 129 18.85 13.32 9.18
N LYS A 130 19.91 14.07 9.53
CA LYS A 130 20.20 15.39 8.97
C LYS A 130 20.55 15.31 7.47
N VAL A 131 21.43 14.39 7.10
CA VAL A 131 21.83 14.17 5.70
C VAL A 131 20.61 13.81 4.86
N LEU A 132 19.82 12.83 5.31
CA LEU A 132 18.64 12.38 4.55
C LEU A 132 17.61 13.49 4.41
N LYS A 133 17.35 14.31 5.44
CA LYS A 133 16.45 15.47 5.34
C LYS A 133 16.90 16.54 4.36
N SER A 134 18.17 16.58 3.97
CA SER A 134 18.68 17.55 2.98
C SER A 134 18.53 17.08 1.52
N ILE A 135 18.11 15.85 1.29
CA ILE A 135 17.99 15.28 -0.04
C ILE A 135 16.66 15.73 -0.66
N ASP A 136 16.73 16.30 -1.83
CA ASP A 136 15.55 16.68 -2.61
C ASP A 136 14.68 15.47 -2.96
N GLY A 137 13.38 15.55 -2.65
CA GLY A 137 12.40 14.47 -2.80
C GLY A 137 12.18 13.65 -1.51
N ILE A 138 12.88 13.93 -0.41
CA ILE A 138 12.56 13.36 0.89
C ILE A 138 11.61 14.28 1.64
N GLU A 139 10.41 13.80 1.92
CA GLU A 139 9.37 14.52 2.65
C GLU A 139 9.68 14.61 4.14
N ASP A 140 10.04 13.46 4.76
CA ASP A 140 10.36 13.41 6.19
C ASP A 140 11.28 12.23 6.53
N VAL A 141 12.01 12.37 7.64
CA VAL A 141 12.85 11.32 8.22
C VAL A 141 12.54 11.21 9.70
N LEU A 142 11.92 10.12 10.08
CA LEU A 142 11.48 9.83 11.44
C LEU A 142 12.45 8.86 12.12
N ILE A 143 12.85 9.14 13.36
CA ILE A 143 13.48 8.11 14.18
C ILE A 143 12.44 7.07 14.60
N LYS A 144 12.90 5.89 15.00
CA LYS A 144 12.04 4.75 15.39
C LYS A 144 10.88 5.14 16.29
N SER A 145 11.12 5.90 17.36
CA SER A 145 10.08 6.31 18.32
C SER A 145 9.04 7.25 17.69
N GLU A 146 9.48 8.18 16.82
CA GLU A 146 8.57 9.08 16.08
C GLU A 146 7.68 8.29 15.12
N ALA A 147 8.26 7.33 14.38
CA ALA A 147 7.52 6.49 13.43
C ALA A 147 6.51 5.58 14.13
N VAL A 148 6.90 4.96 15.26
CA VAL A 148 6.01 4.15 16.11
C VAL A 148 4.80 4.97 16.55
N GLN A 149 5.02 6.17 17.05
CA GLN A 149 3.95 7.04 17.54
C GLN A 149 3.07 7.55 16.41
N LYS A 150 3.67 7.99 15.30
CA LYS A 150 2.93 8.60 14.17
C LYS A 150 2.06 7.60 13.43
N PHE A 151 2.55 6.37 13.25
CA PHE A 151 1.89 5.36 12.42
C PHE A 151 1.41 4.13 13.19
N ASN A 152 1.48 4.15 14.53
CA ASN A 152 1.10 3.03 15.39
C ASN A 152 1.79 1.71 15.01
N LEU A 153 3.11 1.77 14.75
CA LEU A 153 3.91 0.63 14.30
C LEU A 153 4.48 -0.16 15.47
N ASN A 154 4.78 -1.45 15.22
CA ASN A 154 5.50 -2.27 16.18
C ASN A 154 6.99 -1.88 16.21
N SER A 155 7.49 -1.40 17.35
CA SER A 155 8.87 -0.94 17.53
C SER A 155 9.94 -2.00 17.27
N THR A 156 9.60 -3.28 17.38
CA THR A 156 10.53 -4.39 17.11
C THR A 156 10.66 -4.77 15.64
N ALA A 157 9.74 -4.27 14.80
CA ALA A 157 9.62 -4.65 13.39
C ALA A 157 10.05 -3.54 12.40
N ILE A 158 10.58 -2.41 12.89
CA ILE A 158 10.96 -1.27 12.05
C ILE A 158 12.42 -0.86 12.24
N GLY A 159 12.98 -0.16 11.24
CA GLY A 159 14.36 0.34 11.26
C GLY A 159 14.64 1.43 12.31
N ASP A 160 15.88 1.87 12.40
CA ASP A 160 16.30 2.99 13.26
C ASP A 160 15.75 4.31 12.76
N LEU A 161 15.63 4.44 11.42
CA LEU A 161 14.96 5.53 10.73
C LEU A 161 13.87 4.96 9.81
N MET A 162 12.79 5.73 9.66
CA MET A 162 11.80 5.59 8.60
C MET A 162 11.87 6.84 7.72
N VAL A 163 12.13 6.64 6.43
CA VAL A 163 12.23 7.73 5.45
C VAL A 163 10.98 7.74 4.60
N LEU A 164 10.37 8.90 4.46
CA LEU A 164 9.18 9.15 3.65
C LEU A 164 9.57 9.97 2.43
N GLY A 165 9.17 9.53 1.26
CA GLY A 165 9.36 10.24 0.00
C GLY A 165 8.22 11.18 -0.32
N GLU A 166 8.51 12.24 -1.07
CA GLU A 166 7.48 13.05 -1.72
C GLU A 166 6.65 12.19 -2.69
N LYS A 167 5.52 12.72 -3.15
CA LYS A 167 4.52 11.98 -3.92
C LYS A 167 5.10 11.15 -5.09
N GLU A 168 6.07 11.73 -5.80
CA GLU A 168 6.63 11.12 -7.01
C GLU A 168 7.88 10.25 -6.74
N VAL A 169 8.27 10.11 -5.47
CA VAL A 169 9.50 9.42 -5.07
C VAL A 169 9.21 7.96 -4.70
N VAL A 170 10.15 7.10 -5.07
CA VAL A 170 10.29 5.75 -4.55
C VAL A 170 11.72 5.49 -4.11
N PHE A 171 11.89 4.51 -3.24
CA PHE A 171 13.18 4.08 -2.73
C PHE A 171 13.55 2.71 -3.29
N GLY A 172 14.82 2.52 -3.62
CA GLY A 172 15.33 1.27 -4.15
C GLY A 172 16.85 1.20 -4.15
N SER A 173 17.38 0.07 -4.59
CA SER A 173 18.84 -0.21 -4.61
C SER A 173 19.52 0.13 -5.94
N SER A 174 18.79 0.64 -6.93
CA SER A 174 19.37 1.02 -8.22
C SER A 174 20.18 2.31 -8.14
N ASP A 175 21.24 2.39 -8.94
CA ASP A 175 22.02 3.62 -9.10
C ASP A 175 21.41 4.59 -10.12
N ILE A 176 20.32 4.19 -10.77
CA ILE A 176 19.58 5.01 -11.73
C ILE A 176 18.60 5.88 -10.94
N SER A 177 18.77 7.19 -11.02
CA SER A 177 17.90 8.15 -10.32
C SER A 177 16.56 8.40 -11.03
N SER A 178 16.45 8.06 -12.31
CA SER A 178 15.22 8.18 -13.10
C SER A 178 14.63 6.80 -13.36
N ILE A 179 13.32 6.69 -13.18
CA ILE A 179 12.53 5.50 -13.46
C ILE A 179 11.64 5.76 -14.67
N PRO A 180 11.17 4.68 -15.36
CA PRO A 180 10.22 4.86 -16.46
C PRO A 180 9.01 5.68 -16.04
N ASN A 181 8.53 6.56 -16.93
CA ASN A 181 7.39 7.45 -16.67
C ASN A 181 6.04 6.74 -16.48
N ASP A 182 6.02 5.43 -16.57
CA ASP A 182 4.84 4.57 -16.41
C ASP A 182 4.83 3.78 -15.09
N LEU A 183 5.82 4.00 -14.21
CA LEU A 183 5.79 3.36 -12.90
C LEU A 183 4.71 3.98 -12.02
N ARG A 184 3.82 3.13 -11.52
CA ARG A 184 2.84 3.46 -10.51
C ARG A 184 3.09 2.60 -9.28
N SER A 185 3.09 3.22 -8.10
CA SER A 185 3.36 2.54 -6.84
C SER A 185 2.67 3.25 -5.67
N HIS A 186 2.92 2.75 -4.48
CA HIS A 186 2.27 3.19 -3.23
C HIS A 186 3.28 3.25 -2.06
N ALA A 187 2.78 3.16 -0.83
CA ALA A 187 3.55 3.17 0.41
C ALA A 187 4.15 4.55 0.76
N SER A 188 3.53 5.64 0.31
CA SER A 188 3.80 6.99 0.81
C SER A 188 2.58 7.53 1.57
N THR A 189 2.69 8.73 2.12
CA THR A 189 1.58 9.42 2.79
C THR A 189 0.49 9.89 1.82
N TYR A 190 0.75 9.85 0.52
CA TYR A 190 -0.14 10.34 -0.54
C TYR A 190 -1.16 9.30 -1.01
N GLU A 191 -0.93 8.01 -0.77
CA GLU A 191 -1.83 6.92 -1.16
C GLU A 191 -2.75 6.45 -0.02
N THR A 192 -2.99 7.30 0.99
CA THR A 192 -3.81 6.97 2.16
C THR A 192 -5.32 7.07 1.93
N LYS A 193 -5.75 7.80 0.91
CA LYS A 193 -7.18 7.94 0.58
C LYS A 193 -7.64 6.75 -0.25
N ILE A 194 -8.60 6.02 0.27
CA ILE A 194 -9.17 4.81 -0.33
C ILE A 194 -10.69 4.88 -0.34
N PRO A 195 -11.37 4.17 -1.27
CA PRO A 195 -12.80 3.99 -1.20
C PRO A 195 -13.18 3.10 -0.02
N LEU A 196 -14.36 3.34 0.55
CA LEU A 196 -15.01 2.45 1.49
C LEU A 196 -16.51 2.46 1.19
N ILE A 197 -17.02 1.33 0.71
CA ILE A 197 -18.42 1.15 0.33
C ILE A 197 -19.01 0.08 1.24
N GLY A 198 -20.08 0.39 1.94
CA GLY A 198 -20.83 -0.55 2.76
C GLY A 198 -22.21 -0.83 2.19
N ILE A 199 -22.58 -2.10 2.07
CA ILE A 199 -23.87 -2.57 1.55
C ILE A 199 -24.55 -3.37 2.67
N ASN A 200 -25.83 -3.09 2.91
CA ASN A 200 -26.63 -3.67 4.00
C ASN A 200 -26.06 -3.43 5.40
N THR A 201 -25.26 -2.38 5.58
CA THR A 201 -24.69 -2.03 6.89
C THR A 201 -25.71 -1.28 7.75
N THR A 202 -25.59 -1.42 9.08
CA THR A 202 -26.49 -0.76 10.05
C THR A 202 -25.92 0.55 10.60
N LYS A 203 -24.64 0.83 10.37
CA LYS A 203 -23.97 2.04 10.84
C LYS A 203 -23.93 3.12 9.77
N ASN A 204 -23.92 4.37 10.20
CA ASN A 204 -23.72 5.53 9.34
C ASN A 204 -22.30 5.49 8.71
N PRO A 205 -22.11 5.97 7.47
CA PRO A 205 -20.79 6.11 6.84
C PRO A 205 -19.74 6.78 7.72
N ASP A 206 -20.08 7.77 8.52
CA ASP A 206 -19.17 8.49 9.42
C ASP A 206 -18.53 7.60 10.51
N TYR A 207 -19.05 6.40 10.73
CA TYR A 207 -18.43 5.42 11.62
C TYR A 207 -17.13 4.83 11.01
N PHE A 208 -17.07 4.73 9.69
CA PHE A 208 -16.00 4.06 8.98
C PHE A 208 -14.94 5.04 8.49
N ILE A 209 -14.09 5.53 9.38
CA ILE A 209 -13.05 6.52 9.07
C ILE A 209 -11.75 5.89 8.53
N GLU A 210 -11.59 4.57 8.72
CA GLU A 210 -10.41 3.81 8.27
C GLU A 210 -10.76 2.32 8.15
N ASN A 211 -9.91 1.53 7.48
CA ASN A 211 -10.15 0.11 7.24
C ASN A 211 -10.41 -0.71 8.50
N ARG A 212 -9.70 -0.45 9.60
CA ARG A 212 -9.92 -1.17 10.86
C ARG A 212 -11.28 -0.92 11.48
N SER A 213 -11.98 0.15 11.09
CA SER A 213 -13.37 0.39 11.53
C SER A 213 -14.31 -0.71 11.05
N ILE A 214 -14.02 -1.33 9.89
CA ILE A 214 -14.75 -2.50 9.39
C ILE A 214 -14.56 -3.69 10.35
N GLY A 215 -13.30 -3.96 10.76
CA GLY A 215 -13.01 -5.03 11.71
C GLY A 215 -13.71 -4.84 13.05
N ASN A 216 -13.69 -3.62 13.60
CA ASN A 216 -14.41 -3.29 14.84
C ASN A 216 -15.93 -3.50 14.67
N TYR A 217 -16.49 -3.05 13.56
CA TYR A 217 -17.90 -3.23 13.25
C TYR A 217 -18.31 -4.71 13.20
N ILE A 218 -17.49 -5.56 12.56
CA ILE A 218 -17.74 -7.00 12.47
C ILE A 218 -17.70 -7.64 13.87
N ILE A 219 -16.66 -7.33 14.67
CA ILE A 219 -16.50 -7.88 16.03
C ILE A 219 -17.67 -7.46 16.93
N ASP A 220 -18.12 -6.22 16.83
CA ASP A 220 -19.26 -5.71 17.63
C ASP A 220 -20.62 -6.30 17.18
N SER A 221 -20.67 -6.94 16.00
CA SER A 221 -21.90 -7.50 15.42
C SER A 221 -22.07 -9.01 15.65
N ILE A 222 -21.02 -9.68 16.13
CA ILE A 222 -21.00 -11.10 16.50
C ILE A 222 -21.29 -11.24 18.00
#